data_04873d2bd91f01508c334cb228cd6c01
#
_entry.id   04873d2bd91f01508c334cb228cd6c01
#
_cell.length_a   1.000
_cell.length_b   1.000
_cell.length_c   1.000
_cell.angle_alpha   90.00
_cell.angle_beta   90.00
_cell.angle_gamma   90.00
#
_symmetry.space_group_name_H-M   'P 1'
#
loop_
_entity.id
_entity.type
_entity.pdbx_description
1 polymer ?
#
loop_
_entity_poly.entity_id
_entity_poly.type
_entity_poly.pdbx_seq_one_letter_code
_entity_poly.pdbx_strand_id
1 'polypeptide(L)'
;VTIQLWDWLENLNWLVGADFPEADEDALWRCSGAWAGAAVELRRLLPETATAGTRVRIALGGESGLAFCQLWQVYAADDGLVEHIAAACDQLAAACDNAATEVEYAKIQYIGALVVLAAALAALTAALVAGGLSALGMPVAIAAAQFTIRMILIRLLTAMAVGLAFNVAMDAAAQSIQLLDGHRDAWDLSRTGRAAEDGAIFGAIGGGVFLAGGRFVPGLIRRPLGLLGAAG
;
A
#
# COMPACT_ATOMS: atom_id res chain seq x y z
N VAL A 1 17.62 -0.98 8.00
CA VAL A 1 18.55 -1.70 7.07
C VAL A 1 17.73 -2.77 6.36
N THR A 2 17.54 -2.61 5.07
CA THR A 2 16.79 -3.55 4.23
C THR A 2 17.29 -4.99 4.40
N ILE A 3 16.37 -5.93 4.62
CA ILE A 3 16.70 -7.35 4.75
C ILE A 3 17.20 -7.87 3.40
N GLN A 4 18.37 -8.48 3.40
CA GLN A 4 19.00 -9.09 2.24
C GLN A 4 19.14 -10.59 2.42
N LEU A 5 19.17 -11.33 1.31
CA LEU A 5 19.46 -12.74 1.32
C LEU A 5 20.95 -12.96 1.63
N TRP A 6 21.25 -13.93 2.47
CA TRP A 6 22.64 -14.28 2.77
C TRP A 6 23.27 -15.04 1.60
N ASP A 7 24.52 -14.71 1.26
CA ASP A 7 25.23 -15.26 0.09
C ASP A 7 25.20 -16.81 0.03
N TRP A 8 25.27 -17.49 1.17
CA TRP A 8 25.21 -18.94 1.21
C TRP A 8 23.81 -19.51 0.90
N LEU A 9 22.73 -18.73 1.10
CA LEU A 9 21.37 -19.11 0.74
C LEU A 9 21.05 -18.85 -0.74
N GLU A 10 21.77 -17.94 -1.39
CA GLU A 10 21.57 -17.65 -2.82
C GLU A 10 21.77 -18.92 -3.68
N ASN A 11 22.71 -19.79 -3.30
CA ASN A 11 22.92 -21.06 -3.97
C ASN A 11 21.74 -22.03 -3.86
N LEU A 12 20.83 -21.83 -2.92
CA LEU A 12 19.61 -22.63 -2.78
C LEU A 12 18.41 -22.00 -3.50
N ASN A 13 18.51 -20.73 -3.89
CA ASN A 13 17.43 -19.99 -4.52
C ASN A 13 16.98 -20.63 -5.84
N TRP A 14 17.92 -21.10 -6.66
CA TRP A 14 17.63 -21.80 -7.91
C TRP A 14 16.85 -23.12 -7.73
N LEU A 15 17.05 -23.82 -6.59
CA LEU A 15 16.31 -25.06 -6.28
C LEU A 15 14.82 -24.80 -6.04
N VAL A 16 14.51 -23.60 -5.55
CA VAL A 16 13.15 -23.22 -5.21
C VAL A 16 12.40 -22.67 -6.42
N GLY A 17 13.12 -22.18 -7.43
CA GLY A 17 12.58 -21.66 -8.68
C GLY A 17 11.77 -20.36 -8.48
N ALA A 18 12.18 -19.54 -7.52
CA ALA A 18 11.60 -18.23 -7.24
C ALA A 18 12.69 -17.27 -6.76
N ASP A 19 12.58 -15.99 -7.13
CA ASP A 19 13.53 -14.97 -6.72
C ASP A 19 13.18 -14.38 -5.35
N PHE A 20 14.21 -13.94 -4.62
CA PHE A 20 14.05 -13.23 -3.36
C PHE A 20 13.36 -11.88 -3.59
N PRO A 21 12.39 -11.46 -2.76
CA PRO A 21 11.73 -10.16 -2.90
C PRO A 21 12.72 -8.99 -2.79
N GLU A 22 12.84 -8.16 -3.84
CA GLU A 22 13.76 -7.02 -3.90
C GLU A 22 13.16 -5.72 -3.33
N ALA A 23 11.91 -5.74 -2.89
CA ALA A 23 11.25 -4.55 -2.33
C ALA A 23 12.05 -3.95 -1.16
N ASP A 24 12.14 -2.62 -1.10
CA ASP A 24 12.87 -1.86 -0.07
C ASP A 24 11.90 -1.41 1.03
N GLU A 25 11.83 -2.16 2.14
CA GLU A 25 11.01 -1.85 3.30
C GLU A 25 11.45 -0.56 3.98
N ASP A 26 12.75 -0.25 3.99
CA ASP A 26 13.25 1.01 4.56
C ASP A 26 12.80 2.23 3.73
N ALA A 27 12.71 2.10 2.41
CA ALA A 27 12.18 3.15 1.56
C ALA A 27 10.69 3.38 1.86
N LEU A 28 9.93 2.31 2.08
CA LEU A 28 8.52 2.40 2.45
C LEU A 28 8.32 3.08 3.82
N TRP A 29 9.14 2.76 4.84
CA TRP A 29 9.09 3.46 6.12
C TRP A 29 9.47 4.93 6.02
N ARG A 30 10.47 5.29 5.19
CA ARG A 30 10.79 6.70 4.92
C ARG A 30 9.62 7.42 4.26
N CYS A 31 8.94 6.75 3.34
CA CYS A 31 7.75 7.28 2.67
C CYS A 31 6.61 7.50 3.67
N SER A 32 6.36 6.54 4.56
CA SER A 32 5.40 6.68 5.68
C SER A 32 5.70 7.91 6.52
N GLY A 33 6.96 8.06 6.96
CA GLY A 33 7.39 9.23 7.73
C GLY A 33 7.21 10.56 7.00
N ALA A 34 7.45 10.59 5.69
CA ALA A 34 7.25 11.79 4.89
C ALA A 34 5.77 12.19 4.79
N TRP A 35 4.87 11.24 4.58
CA TRP A 35 3.43 11.49 4.55
C TRP A 35 2.88 11.92 5.91
N ALA A 36 3.30 11.25 7.00
CA ALA A 36 2.93 11.66 8.36
C ALA A 36 3.43 13.09 8.67
N GLY A 37 4.65 13.42 8.26
CA GLY A 37 5.19 14.77 8.38
C GLY A 37 4.37 15.80 7.60
N ALA A 38 3.94 15.48 6.38
CA ALA A 38 3.10 16.35 5.58
C ALA A 38 1.73 16.62 6.26
N ALA A 39 1.10 15.60 6.85
CA ALA A 39 -0.14 15.76 7.60
C ALA A 39 0.02 16.72 8.79
N VAL A 40 1.10 16.57 9.55
CA VAL A 40 1.42 17.44 10.69
C VAL A 40 1.63 18.89 10.23
N GLU A 41 2.39 19.12 9.17
CA GLU A 41 2.65 20.46 8.64
C GLU A 41 1.37 21.14 8.11
N LEU A 42 0.50 20.40 7.43
CA LEU A 42 -0.79 20.92 6.97
C LEU A 42 -1.63 21.39 8.14
N ARG A 43 -1.74 20.60 9.22
CA ARG A 43 -2.48 20.99 10.43
C ARG A 43 -1.84 22.15 11.17
N ARG A 44 -0.50 22.23 11.16
CA ARG A 44 0.23 23.35 11.76
C ARG A 44 -0.07 24.68 11.08
N LEU A 45 -0.29 24.66 9.76
CA LEU A 45 -0.61 25.87 9.00
C LEU A 45 -2.05 26.37 9.21
N LEU A 46 -2.98 25.52 9.64
CA LEU A 46 -4.40 25.91 9.81
C LEU A 46 -4.61 27.14 10.70
N PRO A 47 -4.05 27.25 11.91
CA PRO A 47 -4.27 28.43 12.76
C PRO A 47 -3.64 29.71 12.20
N GLU A 48 -2.50 29.59 11.50
CA GLU A 48 -1.86 30.73 10.84
C GLU A 48 -2.71 31.24 9.67
N THR A 49 -3.24 30.33 8.86
CA THR A 49 -4.11 30.65 7.74
C THR A 49 -5.45 31.21 8.20
N ALA A 50 -6.03 30.73 9.30
CA ALA A 50 -7.25 31.29 9.89
C ALA A 50 -7.06 32.76 10.32
N THR A 51 -5.90 33.07 10.89
CA THR A 51 -5.53 34.45 11.25
C THR A 51 -5.40 35.33 10.00
N ALA A 52 -4.74 34.83 8.95
CA ALA A 52 -4.62 35.52 7.67
C ALA A 52 -5.99 35.75 7.02
N GLY A 53 -6.84 34.74 6.99
CA GLY A 53 -8.21 34.81 6.47
C GLY A 53 -9.04 35.87 7.18
N THR A 54 -8.91 35.98 8.50
CA THR A 54 -9.60 37.04 9.29
C THR A 54 -9.14 38.44 8.90
N ARG A 55 -7.83 38.63 8.66
CA ARG A 55 -7.28 39.92 8.19
C ARG A 55 -7.81 40.28 6.80
N VAL A 56 -7.85 39.34 5.87
CA VAL A 56 -8.39 39.57 4.53
C VAL A 56 -9.88 39.93 4.60
N ARG A 57 -10.68 39.23 5.42
CA ARG A 57 -12.10 39.54 5.62
C ARG A 57 -12.32 40.99 6.08
N ILE A 58 -11.53 41.43 7.05
CA ILE A 58 -11.62 42.81 7.58
C ILE A 58 -11.22 43.80 6.47
N ALA A 59 -10.18 43.52 5.71
CA ALA A 59 -9.71 44.42 4.66
C ALA A 59 -10.72 44.56 3.48
N LEU A 60 -11.37 43.47 3.11
CA LEU A 60 -12.39 43.48 2.03
C LEU A 60 -13.69 44.19 2.47
N GLY A 61 -14.12 44.03 3.72
CA GLY A 61 -15.36 44.58 4.23
C GLY A 61 -16.64 44.13 3.52
N GLY A 62 -17.80 44.52 4.05
CA GLY A 62 -19.11 44.32 3.41
C GLY A 62 -19.39 42.92 2.86
N GLU A 63 -20.13 42.85 1.76
CA GLU A 63 -20.52 41.59 1.10
C GLU A 63 -19.32 40.77 0.58
N SER A 64 -18.29 41.45 0.07
CA SER A 64 -17.07 40.79 -0.42
C SER A 64 -16.34 40.07 0.73
N GLY A 65 -16.29 40.68 1.92
CA GLY A 65 -15.71 40.04 3.11
C GLY A 65 -16.52 38.82 3.58
N LEU A 66 -17.84 38.86 3.44
CA LEU A 66 -18.71 37.73 3.79
C LEU A 66 -18.54 36.58 2.74
N ALA A 67 -18.55 36.87 1.47
CA ALA A 67 -18.33 35.88 0.42
C ALA A 67 -16.96 35.21 0.56
N PHE A 68 -15.91 36.00 0.87
CA PHE A 68 -14.60 35.46 1.17
C PHE A 68 -14.63 34.49 2.36
N CYS A 69 -15.33 34.83 3.45
CA CYS A 69 -15.45 33.97 4.60
C CYS A 69 -16.11 32.62 4.26
N GLN A 70 -17.18 32.64 3.49
CA GLN A 70 -17.86 31.40 3.07
C GLN A 70 -16.91 30.49 2.26
N LEU A 71 -16.19 31.08 1.31
CA LEU A 71 -15.19 30.34 0.55
C LEU A 71 -14.07 29.82 1.44
N TRP A 72 -13.58 30.65 2.36
CA TRP A 72 -12.48 30.32 3.26
C TRP A 72 -12.82 29.18 4.23
N GLN A 73 -14.05 29.10 4.68
CA GLN A 73 -14.52 28.01 5.54
C GLN A 73 -14.43 26.63 4.84
N VAL A 74 -14.64 26.57 3.52
CA VAL A 74 -14.49 25.33 2.76
C VAL A 74 -13.05 24.79 2.85
N TYR A 75 -12.06 25.67 2.95
CA TYR A 75 -10.65 25.28 3.01
C TYR A 75 -10.14 25.09 4.45
N ALA A 76 -10.49 25.99 5.35
CA ALA A 76 -9.82 26.16 6.64
C ALA A 76 -10.70 25.82 7.87
N ALA A 77 -11.91 25.31 7.68
CA ALA A 77 -12.71 24.78 8.79
C ALA A 77 -12.10 23.47 9.35
N ASP A 78 -12.51 23.08 10.54
CA ASP A 78 -12.07 21.84 11.20
C ASP A 78 -12.37 20.58 10.36
N ASP A 79 -13.38 20.64 9.51
CA ASP A 79 -13.74 19.62 8.51
C ASP A 79 -13.49 20.09 7.07
N GLY A 80 -12.65 21.10 6.88
CA GLY A 80 -12.34 21.72 5.60
C GLY A 80 -11.39 20.87 4.74
N LEU A 81 -11.16 21.36 3.51
CA LEU A 81 -10.34 20.67 2.51
C LEU A 81 -8.92 20.37 3.03
N VAL A 82 -8.33 21.28 3.79
CA VAL A 82 -6.96 21.10 4.34
C VAL A 82 -6.91 19.93 5.31
N GLU A 83 -7.90 19.79 6.21
CA GLU A 83 -7.96 18.63 7.11
C GLU A 83 -8.24 17.33 6.37
N HIS A 84 -9.07 17.34 5.32
CA HIS A 84 -9.26 16.16 4.48
C HIS A 84 -7.98 15.71 3.77
N ILE A 85 -7.17 16.68 3.29
CA ILE A 85 -5.86 16.38 2.69
C ILE A 85 -4.90 15.84 3.76
N ALA A 86 -4.87 16.44 4.94
CA ALA A 86 -4.05 15.96 6.05
C ALA A 86 -4.44 14.52 6.47
N ALA A 87 -5.73 14.24 6.58
CA ALA A 87 -6.24 12.90 6.86
C ALA A 87 -5.89 11.89 5.75
N ALA A 88 -5.90 12.31 4.49
CA ALA A 88 -5.45 11.46 3.39
C ALA A 88 -3.94 11.17 3.47
N CYS A 89 -3.13 12.14 3.87
CA CYS A 89 -1.70 11.93 4.13
C CYS A 89 -1.47 10.94 5.27
N ASP A 90 -2.24 10.99 6.36
CA ASP A 90 -2.16 10.01 7.45
C ASP A 90 -2.52 8.59 6.97
N GLN A 91 -3.53 8.47 6.10
CA GLN A 91 -3.90 7.18 5.51
C GLN A 91 -2.79 6.62 4.62
N LEU A 92 -2.15 7.47 3.81
CA LEU A 92 -1.00 7.07 2.99
C LEU A 92 0.20 6.67 3.85
N ALA A 93 0.46 7.39 4.94
CA ALA A 93 1.50 7.03 5.89
C ALA A 93 1.25 5.63 6.48
N ALA A 94 0.03 5.37 6.97
CA ALA A 94 -0.35 4.07 7.50
C ALA A 94 -0.28 2.95 6.44
N ALA A 95 -0.65 3.24 5.19
CA ALA A 95 -0.54 2.28 4.10
C ALA A 95 0.92 1.91 3.80
N CYS A 96 1.82 2.89 3.74
CA CYS A 96 3.26 2.66 3.56
C CYS A 96 3.88 1.87 4.71
N ASP A 97 3.49 2.16 5.96
CA ASP A 97 3.97 1.47 7.16
C ASP A 97 3.55 -0.01 7.16
N ASN A 98 2.28 -0.27 6.90
CA ASN A 98 1.76 -1.62 6.75
C ASN A 98 2.48 -2.39 5.63
N ALA A 99 2.71 -1.73 4.50
CA ALA A 99 3.43 -2.31 3.37
C ALA A 99 4.86 -2.73 3.74
N ALA A 100 5.59 -1.85 4.41
CA ALA A 100 6.95 -2.13 4.85
C ALA A 100 6.98 -3.37 5.75
N THR A 101 6.06 -3.44 6.70
CA THR A 101 5.91 -4.57 7.62
C THR A 101 5.62 -5.89 6.88
N GLU A 102 4.75 -5.87 5.88
CA GLU A 102 4.42 -7.06 5.09
C GLU A 102 5.58 -7.51 4.19
N VAL A 103 6.33 -6.58 3.61
CA VAL A 103 7.55 -6.88 2.85
C VAL A 103 8.59 -7.52 3.75
N GLU A 104 8.84 -6.94 4.94
CA GLU A 104 9.74 -7.50 5.93
C GLU A 104 9.32 -8.92 6.32
N TYR A 105 8.05 -9.12 6.64
CA TYR A 105 7.50 -10.42 6.99
C TYR A 105 7.67 -11.46 5.87
N ALA A 106 7.40 -11.08 4.62
CA ALA A 106 7.60 -11.95 3.48
C ALA A 106 9.06 -12.37 3.29
N LYS A 107 10.00 -11.42 3.44
CA LYS A 107 11.45 -11.69 3.38
C LYS A 107 11.90 -12.63 4.48
N ILE A 108 11.47 -12.41 5.72
CA ILE A 108 11.77 -13.30 6.86
C ILE A 108 11.25 -14.71 6.61
N GLN A 109 10.00 -14.84 6.13
CA GLN A 109 9.44 -16.15 5.81
C GLN A 109 10.17 -16.86 4.67
N TYR A 110 10.59 -16.11 3.64
CA TYR A 110 11.37 -16.66 2.54
C TYR A 110 12.72 -17.19 3.02
N ILE A 111 13.46 -16.40 3.78
CA ILE A 111 14.73 -16.80 4.39
C ILE A 111 14.53 -18.02 5.30
N GLY A 112 13.50 -18.00 6.15
CA GLY A 112 13.14 -19.12 7.01
C GLY A 112 12.90 -20.42 6.25
N ALA A 113 12.19 -20.36 5.12
CA ALA A 113 11.95 -21.52 4.27
C ALA A 113 13.25 -22.09 3.66
N LEU A 114 14.16 -21.20 3.21
CA LEU A 114 15.47 -21.61 2.71
C LEU A 114 16.38 -22.22 3.81
N VAL A 115 16.37 -21.66 5.02
CA VAL A 115 17.12 -22.21 6.16
C VAL A 115 16.62 -23.61 6.51
N VAL A 116 15.29 -23.81 6.56
CA VAL A 116 14.70 -25.13 6.80
C VAL A 116 15.08 -26.11 5.70
N LEU A 117 15.06 -25.68 4.44
CA LEU A 117 15.49 -26.49 3.30
C LEU A 117 16.98 -26.88 3.44
N ALA A 118 17.85 -25.92 3.75
CA ALA A 118 19.29 -26.16 3.97
C ALA A 118 19.53 -27.19 5.07
N ALA A 119 18.84 -27.03 6.22
CA ALA A 119 18.95 -27.98 7.33
C ALA A 119 18.46 -29.38 6.95
N ALA A 120 17.33 -29.48 6.21
CA ALA A 120 16.82 -30.76 5.73
C ALA A 120 17.79 -31.43 4.76
N LEU A 121 18.37 -30.69 3.82
CA LEU A 121 19.36 -31.21 2.87
C LEU A 121 20.62 -31.68 3.60
N ALA A 122 21.11 -30.93 4.58
CA ALA A 122 22.27 -31.30 5.41
C ALA A 122 22.00 -32.59 6.21
N ALA A 123 20.84 -32.72 6.81
CA ALA A 123 20.45 -33.92 7.55
C ALA A 123 20.34 -35.15 6.63
N LEU A 124 19.75 -34.99 5.44
CA LEU A 124 19.61 -36.04 4.45
C LEU A 124 20.97 -36.49 3.87
N THR A 125 21.89 -35.54 3.61
CA THR A 125 23.25 -35.87 3.17
C THR A 125 24.04 -36.59 4.24
N ALA A 126 23.94 -36.17 5.51
CA ALA A 126 24.58 -36.88 6.63
C ALA A 126 24.05 -38.32 6.79
N ALA A 127 22.73 -38.52 6.68
CA ALA A 127 22.13 -39.83 6.72
C ALA A 127 22.52 -40.72 5.55
N LEU A 128 22.74 -40.16 4.36
CA LEU A 128 23.21 -40.87 3.17
C LEU A 128 24.64 -41.37 3.37
N VAL A 129 25.53 -40.55 3.92
CA VAL A 129 26.91 -40.90 4.27
C VAL A 129 26.94 -42.00 5.32
N ALA A 130 25.99 -42.02 6.25
CA ALA A 130 25.84 -43.05 7.27
C ALA A 130 25.22 -44.38 6.73
N GLY A 131 24.96 -44.52 5.43
CA GLY A 131 24.43 -45.73 4.81
C GLY A 131 22.93 -45.89 4.86
N GLY A 132 22.18 -44.81 5.16
CA GLY A 132 20.71 -44.81 5.18
C GLY A 132 20.05 -44.56 3.82
N LEU A 133 18.74 -44.94 3.70
CA LEU A 133 17.92 -44.71 2.48
C LEU A 133 17.41 -43.26 2.33
N SER A 134 18.19 -42.28 2.76
CA SER A 134 17.81 -40.87 2.84
C SER A 134 17.69 -40.13 1.48
N ALA A 135 18.18 -40.73 0.41
CA ALA A 135 18.07 -40.18 -0.93
C ALA A 135 16.61 -39.92 -1.38
N LEU A 136 15.64 -40.68 -0.87
CA LEU A 136 14.21 -40.49 -1.13
C LEU A 136 13.60 -39.26 -0.42
N GLY A 137 14.23 -38.75 0.64
CA GLY A 137 13.75 -37.58 1.39
C GLY A 137 14.10 -36.23 0.73
N MET A 138 15.16 -36.16 -0.09
CA MET A 138 15.60 -34.92 -0.74
C MET A 138 14.51 -34.30 -1.65
N PRO A 139 13.87 -35.04 -2.57
CA PRO A 139 12.82 -34.49 -3.40
C PRO A 139 11.63 -33.96 -2.60
N VAL A 140 11.31 -34.62 -1.48
CA VAL A 140 10.20 -34.22 -0.59
C VAL A 140 10.52 -32.90 0.11
N ALA A 141 11.73 -32.73 0.63
CA ALA A 141 12.16 -31.50 1.28
C ALA A 141 12.18 -30.31 0.29
N ILE A 142 12.70 -30.51 -0.92
CA ILE A 142 12.68 -29.51 -1.99
C ILE A 142 11.25 -29.16 -2.38
N ALA A 143 10.39 -30.16 -2.59
CA ALA A 143 8.97 -29.93 -2.95
C ALA A 143 8.21 -29.16 -1.87
N ALA A 144 8.46 -29.44 -0.59
CA ALA A 144 7.85 -28.71 0.53
C ALA A 144 8.28 -27.24 0.57
N ALA A 145 9.56 -26.96 0.36
CA ALA A 145 10.06 -25.59 0.27
C ALA A 145 9.49 -24.85 -0.95
N GLN A 146 9.48 -25.48 -2.13
CA GLN A 146 8.87 -24.93 -3.34
C GLN A 146 7.38 -24.62 -3.14
N PHE A 147 6.64 -25.53 -2.50
CA PHE A 147 5.23 -25.30 -2.20
C PHE A 147 5.01 -24.08 -1.31
N THR A 148 5.80 -23.96 -0.23
CA THR A 148 5.71 -22.84 0.71
C THR A 148 5.96 -21.51 0.00
N ILE A 149 7.04 -21.42 -0.79
CA ILE A 149 7.40 -20.21 -1.51
C ILE A 149 6.37 -19.86 -2.60
N ARG A 150 5.89 -20.86 -3.35
CA ARG A 150 4.80 -20.65 -4.32
C ARG A 150 3.54 -20.07 -3.65
N MET A 151 3.19 -20.54 -2.47
CA MET A 151 2.04 -20.02 -1.73
C MET A 151 2.22 -18.57 -1.33
N ILE A 152 3.42 -18.16 -0.92
CA ILE A 152 3.74 -16.75 -0.62
C ILE A 152 3.58 -15.89 -1.87
N LEU A 153 4.15 -16.32 -3.01
CA LEU A 153 4.05 -15.58 -4.26
C LEU A 153 2.61 -15.50 -4.79
N ILE A 154 1.83 -16.59 -4.71
CA ILE A 154 0.42 -16.58 -5.13
C ILE A 154 -0.38 -15.58 -4.30
N ARG A 155 -0.15 -15.52 -2.99
CA ARG A 155 -0.81 -14.54 -2.12
C ARG A 155 -0.49 -13.11 -2.54
N LEU A 156 0.78 -12.81 -2.76
CA LEU A 156 1.23 -11.49 -3.21
C LEU A 156 0.59 -11.11 -4.56
N LEU A 157 0.65 -12.01 -5.56
CA LEU A 157 0.05 -11.77 -6.88
C LEU A 157 -1.48 -11.59 -6.81
N THR A 158 -2.15 -12.37 -5.96
CA THR A 158 -3.60 -12.22 -5.75
C THR A 158 -3.93 -10.85 -5.17
N ALA A 159 -3.14 -10.38 -4.22
CA ALA A 159 -3.30 -9.08 -3.61
C ALA A 159 -3.09 -7.93 -4.62
N MET A 160 -2.05 -8.04 -5.44
CA MET A 160 -1.80 -7.09 -6.55
C MET A 160 -2.97 -7.05 -7.53
N ALA A 161 -3.48 -8.23 -7.93
CA ALA A 161 -4.61 -8.33 -8.86
C ALA A 161 -5.89 -7.71 -8.29
N VAL A 162 -6.17 -7.91 -7.01
CA VAL A 162 -7.33 -7.29 -6.32
C VAL A 162 -7.17 -5.77 -6.25
N GLY A 163 -5.99 -5.27 -5.88
CA GLY A 163 -5.70 -3.84 -5.83
C GLY A 163 -5.84 -3.17 -7.19
N LEU A 164 -5.28 -3.79 -8.23
CA LEU A 164 -5.40 -3.36 -9.61
C LEU A 164 -6.88 -3.28 -10.05
N ALA A 165 -7.64 -4.36 -9.84
CA ALA A 165 -9.05 -4.42 -10.22
C ALA A 165 -9.88 -3.34 -9.50
N PHE A 166 -9.63 -3.11 -8.22
CA PHE A 166 -10.31 -2.08 -7.44
C PHE A 166 -10.02 -0.67 -7.96
N ASN A 167 -8.76 -0.32 -8.19
CA ASN A 167 -8.39 1.02 -8.66
C ASN A 167 -8.89 1.30 -10.08
N VAL A 168 -8.84 0.31 -10.97
CA VAL A 168 -9.41 0.42 -12.32
C VAL A 168 -10.93 0.62 -12.25
N ALA A 169 -11.63 -0.12 -11.38
CA ALA A 169 -13.06 0.04 -11.21
C ALA A 169 -13.43 1.43 -10.66
N MET A 170 -12.66 1.97 -9.72
CA MET A 170 -12.85 3.31 -9.18
C MET A 170 -12.58 4.40 -10.21
N ASP A 171 -11.52 4.27 -11.01
CA ASP A 171 -11.23 5.20 -12.11
C ASP A 171 -12.33 5.14 -13.18
N ALA A 172 -12.77 3.93 -13.52
CA ALA A 172 -13.88 3.74 -14.47
C ALA A 172 -15.18 4.38 -13.99
N ALA A 173 -15.52 4.21 -12.71
CA ALA A 173 -16.70 4.86 -12.13
C ALA A 173 -16.58 6.39 -12.17
N ALA A 174 -15.41 6.94 -11.78
CA ALA A 174 -15.17 8.38 -11.79
C ALA A 174 -15.25 8.96 -13.22
N GLN A 175 -14.61 8.32 -14.20
CA GLN A 175 -14.66 8.75 -15.59
C GLN A 175 -16.08 8.64 -16.18
N SER A 176 -16.82 7.59 -15.82
CA SER A 176 -18.22 7.43 -16.27
C SER A 176 -19.11 8.57 -15.76
N ILE A 177 -18.98 8.95 -14.48
CA ILE A 177 -19.73 10.08 -13.91
C ILE A 177 -19.34 11.38 -14.63
N GLN A 178 -18.05 11.64 -14.84
CA GLN A 178 -17.58 12.84 -15.52
C GLN A 178 -18.06 12.94 -16.98
N LEU A 179 -18.19 11.81 -17.68
CA LEU A 179 -18.75 11.76 -19.03
C LEU A 179 -20.26 12.03 -19.01
N LEU A 180 -20.99 11.47 -18.05
CA LEU A 180 -22.44 11.67 -17.90
C LEU A 180 -22.78 13.12 -17.54
N ASP A 181 -21.97 13.74 -16.69
CA ASP A 181 -22.15 15.13 -16.26
C ASP A 181 -21.63 16.16 -17.29
N GLY A 182 -21.09 15.71 -18.42
CA GLY A 182 -20.52 16.58 -19.46
C GLY A 182 -19.24 17.31 -19.06
N HIS A 183 -18.60 16.89 -17.98
CA HIS A 183 -17.32 17.44 -17.53
C HIS A 183 -16.13 16.86 -18.31
N ARG A 184 -16.37 15.87 -19.16
CA ARG A 184 -15.37 15.21 -19.99
C ARG A 184 -15.99 14.79 -21.32
N ASP A 185 -15.22 14.94 -22.42
CA ASP A 185 -15.70 14.61 -23.77
C ASP A 185 -15.29 13.20 -24.23
N ALA A 186 -14.27 12.61 -23.60
CA ALA A 186 -13.77 11.29 -23.97
C ALA A 186 -13.14 10.55 -22.78
N TRP A 187 -13.07 9.22 -22.92
CA TRP A 187 -12.40 8.35 -21.96
C TRP A 187 -10.86 8.51 -22.03
N ASP A 188 -10.20 8.64 -20.87
CA ASP A 188 -8.76 8.74 -20.76
C ASP A 188 -8.14 7.39 -20.38
N LEU A 189 -7.74 6.63 -21.39
CA LEU A 189 -7.09 5.34 -21.21
C LEU A 189 -5.74 5.45 -20.47
N SER A 190 -5.03 6.59 -20.61
CA SER A 190 -3.75 6.79 -19.93
C SER A 190 -3.92 6.91 -18.41
N ARG A 191 -5.04 7.50 -17.99
CA ARG A 191 -5.43 7.58 -16.58
C ARG A 191 -5.83 6.22 -16.04
N THR A 192 -6.62 5.47 -16.79
CA THR A 192 -6.97 4.09 -16.41
C THR A 192 -5.74 3.19 -16.31
N GLY A 193 -4.76 3.37 -17.20
CA GLY A 193 -3.47 2.68 -17.12
C GLY A 193 -2.70 3.00 -15.84
N ARG A 194 -2.62 4.27 -15.46
CA ARG A 194 -2.00 4.68 -14.18
C ARG A 194 -2.77 4.14 -12.98
N ALA A 195 -4.10 4.19 -13.00
CA ALA A 195 -4.92 3.60 -11.93
C ALA A 195 -4.69 2.09 -11.78
N ALA A 196 -4.44 1.37 -12.88
CA ALA A 196 -4.07 -0.04 -12.85
C ALA A 196 -2.69 -0.26 -12.22
N GLU A 197 -1.70 0.54 -12.60
CA GLU A 197 -0.34 0.51 -12.04
C GLU A 197 -0.36 0.81 -10.53
N ASP A 198 -0.97 1.93 -10.15
CA ASP A 198 -1.14 2.32 -8.74
C ASP A 198 -1.89 1.23 -7.96
N GLY A 199 -2.94 0.66 -8.55
CA GLY A 199 -3.70 -0.42 -7.93
C GLY A 199 -2.90 -1.69 -7.73
N ALA A 200 -2.02 -2.06 -8.67
CA ALA A 200 -1.13 -3.20 -8.51
C ALA A 200 -0.11 -2.95 -7.39
N ILE A 201 0.45 -1.74 -7.33
CA ILE A 201 1.38 -1.33 -6.26
C ILE A 201 0.66 -1.34 -4.91
N PHE A 202 -0.50 -0.69 -4.79
CA PHE A 202 -1.30 -0.69 -3.56
C PHE A 202 -1.81 -2.08 -3.18
N GLY A 203 -2.12 -2.93 -4.13
CA GLY A 203 -2.49 -4.32 -3.91
C GLY A 203 -1.33 -5.15 -3.37
N ALA A 204 -0.12 -4.97 -3.90
CA ALA A 204 1.09 -5.58 -3.36
C ALA A 204 1.34 -5.13 -1.92
N ILE A 205 1.16 -3.83 -1.68
CA ILE A 205 1.33 -3.14 -0.41
C ILE A 205 0.25 -3.57 0.61
N GLY A 206 -1.02 -3.56 0.24
CA GLY A 206 -2.15 -3.81 1.14
C GLY A 206 -2.60 -5.27 1.22
N GLY A 207 -2.17 -6.09 0.29
CA GLY A 207 -2.64 -7.46 0.16
C GLY A 207 -2.13 -8.41 1.24
N GLY A 208 -1.00 -8.11 1.83
CA GLY A 208 -0.52 -8.80 3.01
C GLY A 208 -1.50 -8.66 4.18
N VAL A 209 -2.02 -7.45 4.40
CA VAL A 209 -3.01 -7.16 5.46
C VAL A 209 -4.34 -7.87 5.22
N PHE A 210 -4.77 -7.99 3.95
CA PHE A 210 -6.05 -8.61 3.60
C PHE A 210 -6.06 -10.14 3.78
N LEU A 211 -4.92 -10.79 3.54
CA LEU A 211 -4.81 -12.25 3.53
C LEU A 211 -4.28 -12.84 4.85
N ALA A 212 -3.54 -12.07 5.64
CA ALA A 212 -2.99 -12.54 6.92
C ALA A 212 -3.96 -12.43 8.10
N GLY A 213 -4.98 -11.55 8.04
CA GLY A 213 -5.79 -11.22 9.22
C GLY A 213 -7.29 -11.50 9.13
N GLY A 214 -7.89 -11.76 7.99
CA GLY A 214 -9.35 -11.96 7.88
C GLY A 214 -10.21 -10.85 8.50
N ARG A 215 -9.58 -9.73 8.91
CA ARG A 215 -10.23 -8.57 9.54
C ARG A 215 -10.18 -7.39 8.58
N PHE A 216 -11.19 -7.33 7.75
CA PHE A 216 -11.57 -6.10 7.08
C PHE A 216 -11.71 -5.00 8.14
N VAL A 217 -10.94 -3.92 8.04
CA VAL A 217 -11.19 -2.71 8.82
C VAL A 217 -12.28 -1.93 8.07
N PRO A 218 -13.56 -1.96 8.55
CA PRO A 218 -14.69 -1.37 7.82
C PRO A 218 -14.66 0.17 7.78
N GLY A 219 -13.62 0.79 8.34
CA GLY A 219 -13.50 2.25 8.48
C GLY A 219 -13.02 2.98 7.23
N LEU A 220 -12.27 2.30 6.34
CA LEU A 220 -11.62 2.95 5.19
C LEU A 220 -12.57 3.25 4.02
N ILE A 221 -13.74 2.60 3.95
CA ILE A 221 -14.69 2.76 2.83
C ILE A 221 -15.89 3.65 3.18
N ARG A 222 -16.04 4.11 4.42
CA ARG A 222 -17.29 4.75 4.86
C ARG A 222 -17.40 6.27 4.66
N ARG A 223 -16.43 6.98 4.06
CA ARG A 223 -16.53 8.45 3.97
C ARG A 223 -16.03 9.20 2.72
N PRO A 224 -16.06 8.71 1.49
CA PRO A 224 -15.95 9.64 0.35
C PRO A 224 -17.26 9.99 -0.34
N LEU A 225 -18.39 9.35 -0.02
CA LEU A 225 -19.65 9.55 -0.75
C LEU A 225 -20.61 10.61 -0.15
N GLY A 226 -20.24 11.27 0.93
CA GLY A 226 -21.06 12.31 1.57
C GLY A 226 -20.97 13.71 0.98
N LEU A 227 -20.04 13.99 0.07
CA LEU A 227 -19.81 15.34 -0.48
C LEU A 227 -20.58 15.64 -1.78
N LEU A 228 -21.29 14.67 -2.38
CA LEU A 228 -22.07 14.89 -3.61
C LEU A 228 -23.58 15.09 -3.37
N GLY A 229 -24.03 15.23 -2.11
CA GLY A 229 -25.46 15.29 -1.77
C GLY A 229 -26.00 16.61 -1.23
N ALA A 230 -25.25 17.71 -1.28
CA ALA A 230 -25.71 19.00 -0.75
C ALA A 230 -25.42 20.18 -1.67
N ALA A 231 -25.93 20.12 -2.89
CA ALA A 231 -26.14 21.28 -3.76
C ALA A 231 -27.41 21.02 -4.57
N GLY A 232 -28.53 21.30 -3.92
CA GLY A 232 -29.86 21.39 -4.50
C GLY A 232 -30.58 22.55 -3.85
#